data_c46f536d47f56f92279888e50a1ea3a1
#
_entry.id   c46f536d47f56f92279888e50a1ea3a1
#
_cell.length_a   1.000
_cell.length_b   1.000
_cell.length_c   1.000
_cell.angle_alpha   90.00
_cell.angle_beta   90.00
_cell.angle_gamma   90.00
#
_symmetry.space_group_name_H-M   'P 1'
#
loop_
_entity.id
_entity.type
_entity.pdbx_description
1 polymer ?
#
loop_
_entity_poly.entity_id
_entity_poly.type
_entity_poly.pdbx_seq_one_letter_code
_entity_poly.pdbx_strand_id
1 'polypeptide(L)'
;MVTLGLDASTTCVGYAFTENERILDMGFIDIKKQKTPKEKVFKVLEILNNISYINNIDKINIEDNLSGFAGGRTSQQVIVKLAKFNAILCFVLEDTFEIEVKNINPMTARKCVFGKARIKGIKAKEFVKMKVEQMYDTSKWCKETTRGNWDKRNIDMYDGLVMSLYEKKA
;
A
#
# COMPACT_ATOMS: atom_id res chain seq x y z
N MET A 1 14.99 -9.33 -7.58
CA MET A 1 13.90 -9.73 -6.66
C MET A 1 12.79 -8.70 -6.79
N VAL A 2 11.61 -9.17 -7.22
CA VAL A 2 10.42 -8.31 -7.39
C VAL A 2 9.62 -8.30 -6.08
N THR A 3 9.38 -7.12 -5.54
CA THR A 3 8.59 -6.94 -4.31
C THR A 3 7.27 -6.23 -4.63
N LEU A 4 6.16 -6.82 -4.21
CA LEU A 4 4.85 -6.19 -4.17
C LEU A 4 4.66 -5.51 -2.81
N GLY A 5 4.43 -4.20 -2.81
CA GLY A 5 4.05 -3.43 -1.63
C GLY A 5 2.60 -3.00 -1.68
N LEU A 6 1.89 -3.11 -0.57
CA LEU A 6 0.47 -2.79 -0.46
C LEU A 6 0.20 -1.88 0.74
N ASP A 7 -0.63 -0.84 0.53
CA ASP A 7 -1.35 -0.11 1.59
C ASP A 7 -2.84 -0.38 1.44
N ALA A 8 -3.41 -1.16 2.37
CA ALA A 8 -4.78 -1.64 2.28
C ALA A 8 -5.70 -0.91 3.26
N SER A 9 -6.62 -0.12 2.72
CA SER A 9 -7.72 0.47 3.47
C SER A 9 -9.08 -0.15 3.07
N THR A 10 -10.13 0.16 3.79
CA THR A 10 -11.48 -0.36 3.48
C THR A 10 -12.11 0.23 2.22
N THR A 11 -11.49 1.22 1.60
CA THR A 11 -12.03 1.94 0.43
C THR A 11 -11.08 2.00 -0.75
N CYS A 12 -9.78 1.82 -0.50
CA CYS A 12 -8.74 1.91 -1.52
C CYS A 12 -7.57 0.99 -1.13
N VAL A 13 -6.93 0.38 -2.10
CA VAL A 13 -5.66 -0.33 -1.92
C VAL A 13 -4.63 0.31 -2.84
N GLY A 14 -3.60 0.91 -2.26
CA GLY A 14 -2.40 1.34 -2.97
C GLY A 14 -1.48 0.15 -3.21
N TYR A 15 -0.87 0.07 -4.38
CA TYR A 15 0.10 -0.98 -4.71
C TYR A 15 1.32 -0.41 -5.44
N ALA A 16 2.46 -1.07 -5.27
CA ALA A 16 3.63 -0.87 -6.11
C ALA A 16 4.43 -2.16 -6.27
N PHE A 17 4.95 -2.37 -7.47
CA PHE A 17 5.92 -3.39 -7.80
C PHE A 17 7.29 -2.74 -7.97
N THR A 18 8.28 -3.21 -7.22
CA THR A 18 9.66 -2.72 -7.35
C THR A 18 10.64 -3.86 -7.55
N GLU A 19 11.72 -3.60 -8.27
CA GLU A 19 12.87 -4.48 -8.39
C GLU A 19 14.14 -3.67 -8.22
N ASN A 20 14.98 -4.02 -7.24
CA ASN A 20 16.24 -3.30 -6.93
C ASN A 20 16.02 -1.77 -6.84
N GLU A 21 15.05 -1.35 -6.06
CA GLU A 21 14.61 0.06 -5.88
C GLU A 21 14.01 0.72 -7.14
N ARG A 22 13.98 0.04 -8.29
CA ARG A 22 13.34 0.53 -9.51
C ARG A 22 11.84 0.25 -9.44
N ILE A 23 11.03 1.25 -9.72
CA ILE A 23 9.58 1.09 -9.86
C ILE A 23 9.28 0.41 -11.20
N LEU A 24 8.61 -0.74 -11.16
CA LEU A 24 8.13 -1.46 -12.33
C LEU A 24 6.72 -0.99 -12.71
N ASP A 25 5.83 -0.97 -11.71
CA ASP A 25 4.46 -0.47 -11.83
C ASP A 25 3.94 -0.04 -10.47
N MET A 26 3.00 0.89 -10.45
CA MET A 26 2.30 1.28 -9.24
C MET A 26 0.96 1.94 -9.54
N GLY A 27 0.05 1.90 -8.57
CA GLY A 27 -1.27 2.48 -8.73
C GLY A 27 -2.12 2.34 -7.48
N PHE A 28 -3.40 2.62 -7.63
CA PHE A 28 -4.37 2.37 -6.58
C PHE A 28 -5.63 1.71 -7.15
N ILE A 29 -6.27 0.89 -6.31
CA ILE A 29 -7.48 0.13 -6.61
C ILE A 29 -8.61 0.69 -5.76
N ASP A 30 -9.60 1.30 -6.41
CA ASP A 30 -10.81 1.77 -5.74
C ASP A 30 -11.73 0.57 -5.45
N ILE A 31 -11.95 0.30 -4.17
CA ILE A 31 -12.81 -0.78 -3.67
C ILE A 31 -14.02 -0.27 -2.88
N LYS A 32 -14.33 1.03 -3.02
CA LYS A 32 -15.42 1.68 -2.28
C LYS A 32 -16.80 1.12 -2.62
N LYS A 33 -16.99 0.66 -3.86
CA LYS A 33 -18.26 0.11 -4.34
C LYS A 33 -18.53 -1.31 -3.85
N GLN A 34 -17.50 -2.06 -3.49
CA GLN A 34 -17.60 -3.42 -2.97
C GLN A 34 -18.13 -3.39 -1.53
N LYS A 35 -19.19 -4.16 -1.27
CA LYS A 35 -19.92 -4.14 0.02
C LYS A 35 -19.30 -5.06 1.07
N THR A 36 -18.80 -6.22 0.65
CA THR A 36 -18.26 -7.23 1.54
C THR A 36 -16.74 -7.32 1.46
N PRO A 37 -16.04 -7.77 2.53
CA PRO A 37 -14.60 -8.02 2.47
C PRO A 37 -14.20 -8.97 1.34
N LYS A 38 -15.01 -10.01 1.09
CA LYS A 38 -14.81 -10.96 -0.01
C LYS A 38 -14.79 -10.26 -1.38
N GLU A 39 -15.83 -9.47 -1.69
CA GLU A 39 -15.90 -8.72 -2.96
C GLU A 39 -14.69 -7.77 -3.12
N LYS A 40 -14.25 -7.14 -2.03
CA LYS A 40 -13.09 -6.24 -2.03
C LYS A 40 -11.81 -6.99 -2.39
N VAL A 41 -11.56 -8.12 -1.75
CA VAL A 41 -10.39 -8.95 -2.01
C VAL A 41 -10.38 -9.46 -3.44
N PHE A 42 -11.52 -9.98 -3.94
CA PHE A 42 -11.62 -10.41 -5.35
C PHE A 42 -11.36 -9.27 -6.33
N LYS A 43 -11.82 -8.05 -6.03
CA LYS A 43 -11.53 -6.89 -6.88
C LYS A 43 -10.04 -6.52 -6.87
N VAL A 44 -9.38 -6.64 -5.73
CA VAL A 44 -7.92 -6.44 -5.64
C VAL A 44 -7.19 -7.48 -6.47
N LEU A 45 -7.51 -8.76 -6.31
CA LEU A 45 -6.89 -9.85 -7.09
C LEU A 45 -7.13 -9.71 -8.59
N GLU A 46 -8.37 -9.40 -9.00
CA GLU A 46 -8.70 -9.17 -10.41
C GLU A 46 -7.75 -8.15 -11.05
N ILE A 47 -7.50 -7.03 -10.36
CA ILE A 47 -6.64 -5.97 -10.90
C ILE A 47 -5.17 -6.38 -10.84
N LEU A 48 -4.70 -6.94 -9.72
CA LEU A 48 -3.32 -7.39 -9.61
C LEU A 48 -2.95 -8.46 -10.64
N ASN A 49 -3.85 -9.41 -10.89
CA ASN A 49 -3.63 -10.48 -11.88
C ASN A 49 -3.52 -9.97 -13.34
N ASN A 50 -4.00 -8.76 -13.63
CA ASN A 50 -3.83 -8.12 -14.93
C ASN A 50 -2.48 -7.38 -15.07
N ILE A 51 -1.69 -7.30 -14.02
CA ILE A 51 -0.38 -6.65 -14.04
C ILE A 51 0.68 -7.70 -14.38
N SER A 52 1.45 -7.47 -15.45
CA SER A 52 2.43 -8.43 -15.95
C SER A 52 3.49 -8.91 -14.96
N TYR A 53 3.78 -8.08 -13.94
CA TYR A 53 4.79 -8.38 -12.93
C TYR A 53 4.30 -9.33 -11.82
N ILE A 54 3.00 -9.60 -11.73
CA ILE A 54 2.39 -10.38 -10.65
C ILE A 54 2.92 -11.82 -10.59
N ASN A 55 3.22 -12.41 -11.75
CA ASN A 55 3.71 -13.79 -11.84
C ASN A 55 5.19 -13.95 -11.46
N ASN A 56 5.89 -12.86 -11.22
CA ASN A 56 7.33 -12.84 -10.94
C ASN A 56 7.64 -12.24 -9.57
N ILE A 57 6.64 -12.14 -8.68
CA ILE A 57 6.87 -11.60 -7.34
C ILE A 57 7.61 -12.62 -6.47
N ASP A 58 8.59 -12.11 -5.73
CA ASP A 58 9.37 -12.90 -4.76
C ASP A 58 8.97 -12.57 -3.31
N LYS A 59 8.32 -11.42 -3.10
CA LYS A 59 8.01 -10.90 -1.77
C LYS A 59 6.76 -10.04 -1.80
N ILE A 60 5.95 -10.17 -0.73
CA ILE A 60 4.77 -9.33 -0.50
C ILE A 60 4.91 -8.64 0.85
N ASN A 61 4.89 -7.32 0.85
CA ASN A 61 4.83 -6.49 2.06
C ASN A 61 3.51 -5.71 2.08
N ILE A 62 2.81 -5.74 3.21
CA ILE A 62 1.57 -4.97 3.41
C ILE A 62 1.71 -4.04 4.62
N GLU A 63 1.15 -2.83 4.56
CA GLU A 63 1.13 -1.93 5.69
C GLU A 63 0.31 -2.52 6.85
N ASP A 64 0.93 -2.63 8.04
CA ASP A 64 0.23 -2.97 9.27
C ASP A 64 -0.58 -1.76 9.77
N ASN A 65 -1.82 -1.70 9.31
CA ASN A 65 -2.75 -0.63 9.66
C ASN A 65 -3.28 -0.73 11.11
N LEU A 66 -3.06 -1.86 11.80
CA LEU A 66 -3.59 -2.07 13.15
C LEU A 66 -2.72 -1.43 14.24
N SER A 67 -1.43 -1.29 13.98
CA SER A 67 -0.48 -0.69 14.95
C SER A 67 -0.66 0.82 15.16
N GLY A 68 -1.41 1.51 14.28
CA GLY A 68 -1.62 2.97 14.30
C GLY A 68 -2.82 3.46 15.13
N PHE A 69 -3.68 2.57 15.63
CA PHE A 69 -4.95 2.96 16.28
C PHE A 69 -4.86 3.33 17.77
N ALA A 70 -3.69 3.41 18.36
CA ALA A 70 -3.49 3.82 19.76
C ALA A 70 -3.98 5.26 20.10
N GLY A 71 -4.43 6.04 19.11
CA GLY A 71 -4.81 7.45 19.25
C GLY A 71 -6.30 7.77 19.46
N GLY A 72 -7.19 6.76 19.58
CA GLY A 72 -8.58 6.95 20.00
C GLY A 72 -9.53 7.70 19.06
N ARG A 73 -9.12 8.05 17.84
CA ARG A 73 -9.96 8.82 16.88
C ARG A 73 -10.76 7.99 15.91
N THR A 74 -10.50 6.70 15.82
CA THR A 74 -11.19 5.79 14.88
C THR A 74 -12.16 4.90 15.65
N SER A 75 -13.40 4.76 15.18
CA SER A 75 -14.38 3.91 15.83
C SER A 75 -13.96 2.44 15.81
N GLN A 76 -14.29 1.70 16.88
CA GLN A 76 -13.99 0.26 16.98
C GLN A 76 -14.55 -0.53 15.78
N GLN A 77 -15.72 -0.13 15.25
CA GLN A 77 -16.32 -0.77 14.08
C GLN A 77 -15.46 -0.64 12.82
N VAL A 78 -14.81 0.51 12.62
CA VAL A 78 -13.90 0.73 11.48
C VAL A 78 -12.65 -0.11 11.64
N ILE A 79 -12.09 -0.19 12.85
CA ILE A 79 -10.92 -1.03 13.17
C ILE A 79 -11.24 -2.51 12.88
N VAL A 80 -12.38 -3.02 13.35
CA VAL A 80 -12.79 -4.41 13.11
C VAL A 80 -13.00 -4.70 11.61
N LYS A 81 -13.61 -3.77 10.87
CA LYS A 81 -13.79 -3.93 9.41
C LYS A 81 -12.45 -3.97 8.68
N LEU A 82 -11.53 -3.11 9.06
CA LEU A 82 -10.19 -3.07 8.47
C LEU A 82 -9.39 -4.34 8.80
N ALA A 83 -9.42 -4.78 10.05
CA ALA A 83 -8.76 -6.01 10.48
C ALA A 83 -9.28 -7.24 9.72
N LYS A 84 -10.61 -7.36 9.57
CA LYS A 84 -11.22 -8.45 8.79
C LYS A 84 -10.79 -8.41 7.32
N PHE A 85 -10.81 -7.23 6.70
CA PHE A 85 -10.41 -7.08 5.31
C PHE A 85 -8.92 -7.44 5.13
N ASN A 86 -8.04 -6.91 5.98
CA ASN A 86 -6.60 -7.18 5.93
C ASN A 86 -6.29 -8.68 6.11
N ALA A 87 -6.93 -9.33 7.11
CA ALA A 87 -6.70 -10.75 7.36
C ALA A 87 -7.11 -11.61 6.16
N ILE A 88 -8.27 -11.33 5.55
CA ILE A 88 -8.72 -12.06 4.35
C ILE A 88 -7.80 -11.76 3.16
N LEU A 89 -7.39 -10.52 2.97
CA LEU A 89 -6.48 -10.14 1.89
C LEU A 89 -5.13 -10.86 2.02
N CYS A 90 -4.51 -10.84 3.20
CA CYS A 90 -3.25 -11.55 3.45
C CYS A 90 -3.39 -13.04 3.17
N PHE A 91 -4.40 -13.69 3.75
CA PHE A 91 -4.64 -15.12 3.54
C PHE A 91 -4.79 -15.48 2.05
N VAL A 92 -5.59 -14.71 1.31
CA VAL A 92 -5.83 -14.99 -0.12
C VAL A 92 -4.60 -14.70 -0.97
N LEU A 93 -3.79 -13.68 -0.63
CA LEU A 93 -2.52 -13.42 -1.33
C LEU A 93 -1.51 -14.56 -1.08
N GLU A 94 -1.39 -15.03 0.16
CA GLU A 94 -0.52 -16.17 0.51
C GLU A 94 -0.94 -17.44 -0.21
N ASP A 95 -2.24 -17.75 -0.21
CA ASP A 95 -2.81 -18.93 -0.88
C ASP A 95 -2.65 -18.86 -2.42
N THR A 96 -2.82 -17.66 -3.00
CA THR A 96 -2.76 -17.48 -4.46
C THR A 96 -1.33 -17.52 -5.00
N PHE A 97 -0.39 -16.90 -4.28
CA PHE A 97 0.98 -16.72 -4.79
C PHE A 97 2.01 -17.63 -4.09
N GLU A 98 1.62 -18.39 -3.08
CA GLU A 98 2.50 -19.24 -2.26
C GLU A 98 3.68 -18.48 -1.64
N ILE A 99 3.47 -17.18 -1.33
CA ILE A 99 4.45 -16.26 -0.76
C ILE A 99 3.93 -15.71 0.56
N GLU A 100 4.74 -15.80 1.62
CA GLU A 100 4.40 -15.19 2.92
C GLU A 100 4.18 -13.69 2.80
N VAL A 101 3.03 -13.19 3.28
CA VAL A 101 2.73 -11.76 3.35
C VAL A 101 3.27 -11.17 4.65
N LYS A 102 4.18 -10.21 4.54
CA LYS A 102 4.78 -9.53 5.70
C LYS A 102 4.03 -8.27 6.05
N ASN A 103 3.48 -8.22 7.26
CA ASN A 103 2.88 -7.02 7.82
C ASN A 103 3.99 -6.09 8.34
N ILE A 104 4.05 -4.88 7.79
CA ILE A 104 5.13 -3.92 8.07
C ILE A 104 4.57 -2.68 8.74
N ASN A 105 5.13 -2.32 9.90
CA ASN A 105 4.79 -1.08 10.57
C ASN A 105 5.18 0.12 9.68
N PRO A 106 4.26 1.07 9.39
CA PRO A 106 4.54 2.18 8.47
C PRO A 106 5.65 3.12 8.95
N MET A 107 5.82 3.30 10.25
CA MET A 107 6.91 4.13 10.76
C MET A 107 8.27 3.45 10.57
N THR A 108 8.32 2.13 10.73
CA THR A 108 9.53 1.34 10.48
C THR A 108 9.89 1.37 9.00
N ALA A 109 8.91 1.18 8.11
CA ALA A 109 9.13 1.27 6.67
C ALA A 109 9.64 2.66 6.24
N ARG A 110 8.98 3.73 6.68
CA ARG A 110 9.39 5.11 6.38
C ARG A 110 10.80 5.42 6.90
N LYS A 111 11.14 4.96 8.12
CA LYS A 111 12.48 5.13 8.67
C LYS A 111 13.53 4.38 7.84
N CYS A 112 13.23 3.18 7.39
CA CYS A 112 14.11 2.39 6.53
C CYS A 112 14.35 3.08 5.17
N VAL A 113 13.26 3.46 4.48
CA VAL A 113 13.29 4.00 3.11
C VAL A 113 13.78 5.45 3.07
N PHE A 114 13.34 6.29 4.00
CA PHE A 114 13.61 7.74 3.98
C PHE A 114 14.64 8.20 5.02
N GLY A 115 15.17 7.29 5.83
CA GLY A 115 16.04 7.62 6.97
C GLY A 115 15.31 8.22 8.17
N LYS A 116 14.04 8.63 7.99
CA LYS A 116 13.18 9.23 9.03
C LYS A 116 11.75 8.74 8.90
N ALA A 117 11.06 8.53 10.02
CA ALA A 117 9.66 8.11 10.01
C ALA A 117 8.68 9.29 9.86
N ARG A 118 9.09 10.48 10.29
CA ARG A 118 8.27 11.71 10.29
C ARG A 118 9.15 12.97 10.42
N ILE A 119 8.57 14.12 10.08
CA ILE A 119 9.12 15.44 10.37
C ILE A 119 8.11 16.18 11.26
N LYS A 120 8.60 16.87 12.31
CA LYS A 120 7.75 17.66 13.21
C LYS A 120 7.01 18.74 12.40
N GLY A 121 5.71 18.87 12.61
CA GLY A 121 4.86 19.86 11.93
C GLY A 121 4.35 19.44 10.54
N ILE A 122 4.80 18.34 9.98
CA ILE A 122 4.33 17.81 8.67
C ILE A 122 3.47 16.57 8.91
N LYS A 123 2.30 16.52 8.27
CA LYS A 123 1.42 15.34 8.33
C LYS A 123 2.09 14.14 7.65
N ALA A 124 1.83 12.93 8.16
CA ALA A 124 2.45 11.72 7.64
C ALA A 124 2.30 11.55 6.10
N LYS A 125 1.10 11.79 5.58
CA LYS A 125 0.81 11.69 4.14
C LYS A 125 1.55 12.76 3.31
N GLU A 126 1.66 13.98 3.80
CA GLU A 126 2.45 15.04 3.17
C GLU A 126 3.95 14.72 3.16
N PHE A 127 4.44 14.15 4.28
CA PHE A 127 5.82 13.70 4.38
C PHE A 127 6.15 12.61 3.36
N VAL A 128 5.30 11.57 3.24
CA VAL A 128 5.48 10.49 2.25
C VAL A 128 5.46 11.06 0.84
N LYS A 129 4.47 11.90 0.50
CA LYS A 129 4.39 12.54 -0.81
C LYS A 129 5.68 13.29 -1.16
N MET A 130 6.10 14.19 -0.28
CA MET A 130 7.33 14.98 -0.47
C MET A 130 8.56 14.08 -0.70
N LYS A 131 8.69 13.01 0.08
CA LYS A 131 9.85 12.11 -0.01
C LYS A 131 9.85 11.28 -1.28
N VAL A 132 8.70 10.73 -1.65
CA VAL A 132 8.58 9.94 -2.89
C VAL A 132 8.87 10.81 -4.11
N GLU A 133 8.27 12.01 -4.20
CA GLU A 133 8.46 12.93 -5.32
C GLU A 133 9.90 13.51 -5.39
N GLN A 134 10.65 13.49 -4.28
CA GLN A 134 12.10 13.79 -4.28
C GLN A 134 12.96 12.65 -4.83
N MET A 135 12.53 11.41 -4.67
CA MET A 135 13.31 10.22 -5.04
C MET A 135 12.98 9.71 -6.44
N TYR A 136 11.73 9.87 -6.88
CA TYR A 136 11.21 9.27 -8.11
C TYR A 136 10.36 10.26 -8.92
N ASP A 137 10.48 10.22 -10.24
CA ASP A 137 9.46 10.77 -11.13
C ASP A 137 8.29 9.78 -11.22
N THR A 138 7.19 10.15 -10.57
CA THR A 138 5.97 9.33 -10.49
C THR A 138 4.86 9.82 -11.42
N SER A 139 5.13 10.82 -12.25
CA SER A 139 4.13 11.52 -13.08
C SER A 139 3.29 10.57 -13.95
N LYS A 140 3.91 9.54 -14.52
CA LYS A 140 3.22 8.57 -15.40
C LYS A 140 2.20 7.67 -14.69
N TRP A 141 2.28 7.53 -13.36
CA TRP A 141 1.35 6.70 -12.58
C TRP A 141 0.33 7.53 -11.79
N CYS A 142 0.65 8.80 -11.52
CA CYS A 142 -0.26 9.68 -10.82
C CYS A 142 -1.53 9.91 -11.65
N LYS A 143 -2.68 9.77 -11.00
CA LYS A 143 -3.98 10.01 -11.61
C LYS A 143 -4.54 11.36 -11.18
N GLU A 144 -5.32 11.93 -12.08
CA GLU A 144 -6.13 13.10 -11.80
C GLU A 144 -7.60 12.70 -11.62
N THR A 145 -8.33 13.53 -10.89
CA THR A 145 -9.79 13.43 -10.79
C THR A 145 -10.43 13.87 -12.10
N THR A 146 -11.73 13.61 -12.27
CA THR A 146 -12.50 14.07 -13.43
C THR A 146 -12.50 15.60 -13.63
N ARG A 147 -12.10 16.35 -12.60
CA ARG A 147 -11.97 17.83 -12.62
C ARG A 147 -10.53 18.30 -12.87
N GLY A 148 -9.61 17.42 -13.23
CA GLY A 148 -8.21 17.72 -13.48
C GLY A 148 -7.37 18.01 -12.22
N ASN A 149 -7.90 17.75 -11.02
CA ASN A 149 -7.10 17.88 -9.79
C ASN A 149 -6.36 16.57 -9.49
N TRP A 150 -5.21 16.70 -8.85
CA TRP A 150 -4.46 15.53 -8.35
C TRP A 150 -5.34 14.65 -7.45
N ASP A 151 -5.42 13.35 -7.75
CA ASP A 151 -6.25 12.43 -7.00
C ASP A 151 -5.58 12.07 -5.66
N LYS A 152 -6.29 12.31 -4.56
CA LYS A 152 -5.76 12.04 -3.21
C LYS A 152 -5.41 10.58 -2.96
N ARG A 153 -5.97 9.63 -3.74
CA ARG A 153 -5.67 8.20 -3.67
C ARG A 153 -4.26 7.86 -4.19
N ASN A 154 -3.61 8.77 -4.90
CA ASN A 154 -2.19 8.62 -5.23
C ASN A 154 -1.30 8.51 -3.96
N ILE A 155 -1.76 9.02 -2.81
CA ILE A 155 -1.05 8.83 -1.53
C ILE A 155 -1.03 7.36 -1.12
N ASP A 156 -2.14 6.65 -1.28
CA ASP A 156 -2.20 5.23 -0.92
C ASP A 156 -1.26 4.42 -1.84
N MET A 157 -1.13 4.82 -3.12
CA MET A 157 -0.12 4.30 -4.04
C MET A 157 1.32 4.56 -3.55
N TYR A 158 1.60 5.75 -3.00
CA TYR A 158 2.91 6.08 -2.45
C TYR A 158 3.21 5.32 -1.15
N ASP A 159 2.22 5.12 -0.28
CA ASP A 159 2.38 4.27 0.90
C ASP A 159 2.64 2.81 0.47
N GLY A 160 1.97 2.30 -0.59
CA GLY A 160 2.28 1.02 -1.23
C GLY A 160 3.73 0.94 -1.75
N LEU A 161 4.22 2.02 -2.39
CA LEU A 161 5.61 2.10 -2.82
C LEU A 161 6.60 2.02 -1.64
N VAL A 162 6.31 2.68 -0.53
CA VAL A 162 7.14 2.60 0.68
C VAL A 162 7.21 1.16 1.20
N MET A 163 6.10 0.41 1.14
CA MET A 163 6.08 -1.01 1.52
C MET A 163 6.92 -1.86 0.57
N SER A 164 6.87 -1.62 -0.75
CA SER A 164 7.65 -2.38 -1.72
C SER A 164 9.16 -2.13 -1.62
N LEU A 165 9.54 -0.92 -1.24
CA LEU A 165 10.95 -0.51 -1.02
C LEU A 165 11.51 -0.95 0.35
N TYR A 166 10.65 -1.42 1.26
CA TYR A 166 11.10 -1.84 2.57
C TYR A 166 11.88 -3.14 2.51
N GLU A 167 13.15 -3.05 2.90
CA GLU A 167 14.02 -4.21 3.15
C GLU A 167 14.42 -4.24 4.62
N LYS A 168 14.14 -5.35 5.30
CA LYS A 168 14.66 -5.55 6.65
C LYS A 168 16.17 -5.67 6.56
N LYS A 169 16.88 -4.65 7.02
CA LYS A 169 18.34 -4.77 7.18
C LYS A 169 18.62 -5.91 8.15
N ALA A 170 19.41 -6.88 7.69
CA ALA A 170 19.86 -8.01 8.50
C ALA A 170 20.67 -7.52 9.71
#